data_54be358e1d78c6120b296974c741e93f
#
_entry.id   54be358e1d78c6120b296974c741e93f
#
_cell.length_a   1.000
_cell.length_b   1.000
_cell.length_c   1.000
_cell.angle_alpha   90.00
_cell.angle_beta   90.00
_cell.angle_gamma   90.00
#
_symmetry.space_group_name_H-M   'P 1'
#
loop_
_entity.id
_entity.type
_entity.pdbx_description
1 polymer ?
#
loop_
_entity_poly.entity_id
_entity_poly.type
_entity_poly.pdbx_seq_one_letter_code
_entity_poly.pdbx_strand_id
1 'polypeptide(L)'
;MVTIRKHLFLPLVYLLVFGALIWSYQNSPLFQQYTNVAIHDLQVLTYNGLNKLTGSKPATNEQRVDPSHTTATTTGARWPQATVTVYIDLSNSILRNAAESALSQWNRTGAFTFKQINDKSKADITITAINENNDNAAGLTNSTTNAMTGYITHADVQLNASYLLNPSYGYSQQRVINTAEHELGHAIGLQHNNEPSVMQPAGSFYTIQPADVTAVKKLYEQTPQTGDQNSGNENSSNQQSVRNKKLSTSAK
;
A
#
# COMPACT_ATOMS: atom_id res chain seq x y z
N MET A 1 60.54 -5.07 21.10
CA MET A 1 60.23 -4.10 20.01
C MET A 1 59.10 -4.64 19.08
N VAL A 2 58.07 -5.33 19.56
CA VAL A 2 57.06 -6.03 18.76
C VAL A 2 55.62 -5.51 19.05
N THR A 3 55.42 -4.73 20.11
CA THR A 3 54.06 -4.36 20.58
C THR A 3 53.48 -3.15 19.85
N ILE A 4 54.25 -2.31 19.19
CA ILE A 4 53.79 -1.07 18.53
C ILE A 4 53.10 -1.34 17.19
N ARG A 5 53.40 -2.44 16.51
CA ARG A 5 52.83 -2.75 15.19
C ARG A 5 51.34 -3.18 15.24
N LYS A 6 50.89 -3.74 16.36
CA LYS A 6 49.49 -4.22 16.47
C LYS A 6 48.47 -3.10 16.61
N HIS A 7 48.82 -1.95 17.20
CA HIS A 7 47.90 -0.83 17.41
C HIS A 7 47.68 0.03 16.17
N LEU A 8 48.58 -0.03 15.18
CA LEU A 8 48.43 0.73 13.94
C LEU A 8 47.63 -0.02 12.87
N PHE A 9 47.56 -1.35 12.96
CA PHE A 9 46.82 -2.19 11.99
C PHE A 9 45.29 -2.06 12.13
N LEU A 10 44.80 -1.92 13.35
CA LEU A 10 43.37 -1.84 13.63
C LEU A 10 42.70 -0.60 13.02
N PRO A 11 43.21 0.65 13.22
CA PRO A 11 42.64 1.83 12.61
C PRO A 11 42.74 1.82 11.07
N LEU A 12 43.76 1.22 10.49
CA LEU A 12 43.89 1.10 9.03
C LEU A 12 42.80 0.18 8.44
N VAL A 13 42.50 -0.92 9.12
CA VAL A 13 41.40 -1.84 8.71
C VAL A 13 40.05 -1.13 8.78
N TYR A 14 39.79 -0.34 9.83
CA TYR A 14 38.56 0.44 9.94
C TYR A 14 38.44 1.48 8.82
N LEU A 15 39.51 2.16 8.45
CA LEU A 15 39.51 3.11 7.33
C LEU A 15 39.22 2.43 5.99
N LEU A 16 39.79 1.24 5.75
CA LEU A 16 39.52 0.47 4.53
C LEU A 16 38.06 -0.01 4.48
N VAL A 17 37.54 -0.53 5.59
CA VAL A 17 36.12 -0.96 5.68
C VAL A 17 35.18 0.23 5.48
N PHE A 18 35.46 1.37 6.13
CA PHE A 18 34.65 2.57 5.99
C PHE A 18 34.71 3.14 4.56
N GLY A 19 35.88 3.14 3.93
CA GLY A 19 36.04 3.51 2.53
C GLY A 19 35.27 2.59 1.58
N ALA A 20 35.30 1.28 1.82
CA ALA A 20 34.54 0.30 1.05
C ALA A 20 33.01 0.49 1.21
N LEU A 21 32.55 0.82 2.43
CA LEU A 21 31.14 1.12 2.68
C LEU A 21 30.69 2.40 1.95
N ILE A 22 31.51 3.48 1.98
CA ILE A 22 31.21 4.71 1.24
C ILE A 22 31.19 4.45 -0.26
N TRP A 23 32.16 3.72 -0.78
CA TRP A 23 32.21 3.36 -2.20
C TRP A 23 31.00 2.53 -2.62
N SER A 24 30.61 1.55 -1.79
CA SER A 24 29.44 0.71 -2.00
C SER A 24 28.15 1.53 -1.99
N TYR A 25 28.03 2.50 -1.07
CA TYR A 25 26.90 3.43 -1.01
C TYR A 25 26.81 4.28 -2.29
N GLN A 26 27.92 4.78 -2.82
CA GLN A 26 27.94 5.61 -4.02
C GLN A 26 27.66 4.83 -5.31
N ASN A 27 28.01 3.54 -5.38
CA ASN A 27 28.01 2.77 -6.61
C ASN A 27 26.95 1.65 -6.67
N SER A 28 26.21 1.40 -5.58
CA SER A 28 25.18 0.36 -5.54
C SER A 28 23.81 0.93 -5.16
N PRO A 29 22.86 1.02 -6.10
CA PRO A 29 21.50 1.47 -5.81
C PRO A 29 20.80 0.62 -4.73
N LEU A 30 21.04 -0.70 -4.74
CA LEU A 30 20.52 -1.60 -3.72
C LEU A 30 21.08 -1.30 -2.33
N PHE A 31 22.39 -1.02 -2.23
CA PHE A 31 23.01 -0.67 -0.96
C PHE A 31 22.52 0.69 -0.44
N GLN A 32 22.31 1.67 -1.33
CA GLN A 32 21.66 2.95 -0.97
C GLN A 32 20.24 2.72 -0.44
N GLN A 33 19.47 1.87 -1.09
CA GLN A 33 18.11 1.53 -0.65
C GLN A 33 18.12 0.97 0.77
N TYR A 34 18.92 -0.05 1.05
CA TYR A 34 18.98 -0.67 2.38
C TYR A 34 19.50 0.28 3.47
N THR A 35 20.48 1.11 3.16
CA THR A 35 21.02 2.08 4.12
C THR A 35 20.02 3.19 4.43
N ASN A 36 19.29 3.71 3.43
CA ASN A 36 18.24 4.72 3.66
C ASN A 36 17.10 4.16 4.52
N VAL A 37 16.68 2.93 4.28
CA VAL A 37 15.72 2.20 5.11
C VAL A 37 16.22 2.12 6.57
N ALA A 38 17.41 1.65 6.77
CA ALA A 38 17.99 1.47 8.12
C ALA A 38 18.16 2.82 8.86
N ILE A 39 18.55 3.88 8.15
CA ILE A 39 18.69 5.23 8.73
C ILE A 39 17.31 5.76 9.16
N HIS A 40 16.28 5.62 8.32
CA HIS A 40 14.94 6.05 8.66
C HIS A 40 14.41 5.29 9.88
N ASP A 41 14.52 3.97 9.92
CA ASP A 41 14.07 3.16 11.05
C ASP A 41 14.83 3.50 12.34
N LEU A 42 16.14 3.78 12.25
CA LEU A 42 16.94 4.25 13.38
C LEU A 42 16.48 5.63 13.88
N GLN A 43 16.13 6.56 12.99
CA GLN A 43 15.58 7.87 13.36
C GLN A 43 14.25 7.71 14.11
N VAL A 44 13.35 6.86 13.63
CA VAL A 44 12.07 6.55 14.31
C VAL A 44 12.32 5.95 15.69
N LEU A 45 13.23 4.99 15.81
CA LEU A 45 13.57 4.34 17.09
C LEU A 45 14.21 5.32 18.08
N THR A 46 15.14 6.17 17.63
CA THR A 46 15.80 7.16 18.50
C THR A 46 14.83 8.24 18.96
N TYR A 47 13.95 8.71 18.08
CA TYR A 47 12.92 9.69 18.44
C TYR A 47 11.96 9.13 19.50
N ASN A 48 11.45 7.91 19.27
CA ASN A 48 10.55 7.26 20.21
C ASN A 48 11.24 6.91 21.54
N GLY A 49 12.51 6.50 21.50
CA GLY A 49 13.34 6.23 22.68
C GLY A 49 13.61 7.47 23.51
N LEU A 50 13.95 8.60 22.89
CA LEU A 50 14.17 9.90 23.55
C LEU A 50 12.89 10.41 24.21
N ASN A 51 11.76 10.36 23.53
CA ASN A 51 10.47 10.78 24.06
C ASN A 51 10.07 9.95 25.29
N LYS A 52 10.39 8.67 25.31
CA LYS A 52 10.17 7.80 26.47
C LYS A 52 11.06 8.15 27.65
N LEU A 53 12.30 8.58 27.41
CA LEU A 53 13.25 8.98 28.45
C LEU A 53 12.99 10.38 29.00
N THR A 54 12.53 11.32 28.17
CA THR A 54 12.26 12.71 28.56
C THR A 54 10.89 12.92 29.20
N GLY A 55 10.08 11.86 29.30
CA GLY A 55 8.70 11.97 29.81
C GLY A 55 7.78 12.82 28.92
N SER A 56 8.29 13.32 27.81
CA SER A 56 7.46 13.83 26.73
C SER A 56 6.61 12.66 26.29
N LYS A 57 5.29 12.69 26.58
CA LYS A 57 4.40 11.69 25.99
C LYS A 57 4.74 11.62 24.52
N PRO A 58 5.17 10.47 23.99
CA PRO A 58 5.00 10.26 22.57
C PRO A 58 3.56 10.61 22.33
N ALA A 59 3.24 11.26 21.24
CA ALA A 59 1.86 11.33 20.81
C ALA A 59 1.41 9.88 20.79
N THR A 60 0.77 9.48 21.88
CA THR A 60 0.43 8.08 22.15
C THR A 60 -0.50 7.68 21.05
N ASN A 61 -0.03 6.79 20.22
CA ASN A 61 -0.76 6.13 19.15
C ASN A 61 -1.96 5.30 19.67
N GLU A 62 -2.38 5.49 20.90
CA GLU A 62 -3.52 4.75 21.43
C GLU A 62 -4.87 5.31 21.00
N GLN A 63 -4.91 6.45 20.30
CA GLN A 63 -6.14 7.00 19.70
C GLN A 63 -5.89 8.05 18.60
N ARG A 64 -4.73 8.07 17.96
CA ARG A 64 -4.74 8.61 16.62
C ARG A 64 -5.33 7.54 15.73
N VAL A 65 -6.61 7.64 15.54
CA VAL A 65 -7.28 7.10 14.38
C VAL A 65 -6.40 7.49 13.21
N ASP A 66 -5.70 6.52 12.63
CA ASP A 66 -5.05 6.71 11.34
C ASP A 66 -6.22 7.15 10.45
N PRO A 67 -6.15 8.31 9.87
CA PRO A 67 -7.31 8.89 9.26
C PRO A 67 -7.77 8.00 8.12
N SER A 68 -9.05 7.82 8.08
CA SER A 68 -9.72 7.12 7.01
C SER A 68 -9.19 7.62 5.67
N HIS A 69 -8.51 6.76 4.92
CA HIS A 69 -8.20 7.03 3.53
C HIS A 69 -9.50 7.39 2.84
N THR A 70 -9.65 8.64 2.44
CA THR A 70 -10.83 9.08 1.71
C THR A 70 -10.64 8.67 0.27
N THR A 71 -11.05 7.47 -0.06
CA THR A 71 -11.15 7.04 -1.45
C THR A 71 -12.48 7.51 -2.02
N ALA A 72 -12.41 8.34 -3.04
CA ALA A 72 -13.55 8.55 -3.94
C ALA A 72 -13.75 7.24 -4.74
N THR A 73 -14.42 6.26 -4.13
CA THR A 73 -14.52 4.92 -4.71
C THR A 73 -15.86 4.71 -5.36
N THR A 74 -15.82 4.39 -6.63
CA THR A 74 -16.89 3.67 -7.29
C THR A 74 -16.75 2.18 -6.94
N THR A 75 -17.66 1.68 -6.12
CA THR A 75 -17.72 0.26 -5.72
C THR A 75 -17.70 -0.64 -6.95
N GLY A 76 -16.71 -1.53 -7.05
CA GLY A 76 -16.59 -2.51 -8.12
C GLY A 76 -15.91 -2.04 -9.40
N ALA A 77 -15.39 -0.81 -9.44
CA ALA A 77 -14.59 -0.34 -10.56
C ALA A 77 -13.25 -1.10 -10.64
N ARG A 78 -12.84 -1.45 -11.85
CA ARG A 78 -11.57 -2.11 -12.13
C ARG A 78 -11.01 -1.67 -13.49
N TRP A 79 -9.76 -1.97 -13.75
CA TRP A 79 -9.20 -1.80 -15.09
C TRP A 79 -9.76 -2.85 -16.06
N PRO A 80 -9.74 -2.57 -17.37
CA PRO A 80 -10.16 -3.56 -18.38
C PRO A 80 -9.35 -4.87 -18.32
N GLN A 81 -8.09 -4.76 -17.92
CA GLN A 81 -7.15 -5.88 -17.81
C GLN A 81 -6.41 -5.81 -16.47
N ALA A 82 -5.90 -6.96 -15.98
CA ALA A 82 -5.09 -7.05 -14.77
C ALA A 82 -3.63 -6.56 -15.02
N THR A 83 -3.47 -5.46 -15.77
CA THR A 83 -2.17 -4.84 -16.05
C THR A 83 -2.36 -3.36 -16.35
N VAL A 84 -1.44 -2.52 -15.84
CA VAL A 84 -1.41 -1.06 -16.04
C VAL A 84 0.01 -0.55 -16.13
N THR A 85 0.16 0.65 -16.70
CA THR A 85 1.41 1.41 -16.70
C THR A 85 1.45 2.37 -15.52
N VAL A 86 2.63 2.52 -14.88
CA VAL A 86 2.82 3.36 -13.69
C VAL A 86 3.99 4.32 -13.89
N TYR A 87 3.77 5.59 -13.62
CA TYR A 87 4.82 6.60 -13.53
C TYR A 87 5.02 7.01 -12.07
N ILE A 88 6.27 6.95 -11.59
CA ILE A 88 6.65 7.36 -10.22
C ILE A 88 7.25 8.75 -10.26
N ASP A 89 6.48 9.75 -9.80
CA ASP A 89 6.85 11.16 -9.71
C ASP A 89 7.20 11.52 -8.24
N LEU A 90 8.23 10.85 -7.71
CA LEU A 90 8.67 11.01 -6.33
C LEU A 90 10.15 11.41 -6.31
N SER A 91 10.49 12.58 -5.76
CA SER A 91 11.87 13.04 -5.58
C SER A 91 12.52 12.47 -4.33
N ASN A 92 11.75 12.26 -3.24
CA ASN A 92 12.25 11.69 -2.00
C ASN A 92 12.55 10.19 -2.19
N SER A 93 13.77 9.75 -1.85
CA SER A 93 14.23 8.38 -2.07
C SER A 93 13.50 7.35 -1.19
N ILE A 94 13.09 7.70 0.03
CA ILE A 94 12.35 6.80 0.93
C ILE A 94 10.98 6.48 0.33
N LEU A 95 10.23 7.50 -0.11
CA LEU A 95 8.92 7.32 -0.73
C LEU A 95 9.02 6.62 -2.09
N ARG A 96 10.04 6.97 -2.91
CA ARG A 96 10.29 6.30 -4.19
C ARG A 96 10.57 4.81 -3.99
N ASN A 97 11.49 4.47 -3.09
CA ASN A 97 11.82 3.08 -2.79
C ASN A 97 10.62 2.30 -2.24
N ALA A 98 9.77 2.96 -1.44
CA ALA A 98 8.54 2.35 -0.93
C ALA A 98 7.56 2.04 -2.08
N ALA A 99 7.35 2.99 -3.00
CA ALA A 99 6.50 2.79 -4.17
C ALA A 99 7.03 1.65 -5.08
N GLU A 100 8.33 1.65 -5.40
CA GLU A 100 8.96 0.59 -6.21
C GLU A 100 8.87 -0.78 -5.52
N SER A 101 9.05 -0.83 -4.20
CA SER A 101 8.89 -2.05 -3.41
C SER A 101 7.45 -2.56 -3.45
N ALA A 102 6.48 -1.67 -3.30
CA ALA A 102 5.05 -2.01 -3.35
C ALA A 102 4.64 -2.55 -4.74
N LEU A 103 5.07 -1.90 -5.84
CA LEU A 103 4.86 -2.41 -7.20
C LEU A 103 5.44 -3.83 -7.37
N SER A 104 6.68 -4.02 -6.88
CA SER A 104 7.35 -5.33 -6.94
C SER A 104 6.60 -6.40 -6.14
N GLN A 105 6.08 -6.05 -4.95
CA GLN A 105 5.36 -6.98 -4.09
C GLN A 105 4.02 -7.40 -4.71
N TRP A 106 3.23 -6.45 -5.22
CA TRP A 106 2.02 -6.77 -5.99
C TRP A 106 2.30 -7.63 -7.22
N ASN A 107 3.34 -7.29 -8.00
CA ASN A 107 3.73 -8.07 -9.18
C ASN A 107 4.10 -9.52 -8.83
N ARG A 108 4.79 -9.75 -7.70
CA ARG A 108 5.13 -11.10 -7.23
C ARG A 108 3.92 -11.95 -6.88
N THR A 109 2.77 -11.35 -6.56
CA THR A 109 1.53 -12.11 -6.29
C THR A 109 0.99 -12.81 -7.53
N GLY A 110 1.32 -12.31 -8.73
CA GLY A 110 0.78 -12.78 -9.99
C GLY A 110 -0.71 -12.49 -10.21
N ALA A 111 -1.35 -11.71 -9.31
CA ALA A 111 -2.76 -11.36 -9.43
C ALA A 111 -2.98 -10.12 -10.31
N PHE A 112 -2.00 -9.23 -10.33
CA PHE A 112 -2.00 -7.99 -11.11
C PHE A 112 -0.59 -7.62 -11.53
N THR A 113 -0.43 -6.86 -12.63
CA THR A 113 0.88 -6.45 -13.15
C THR A 113 0.96 -4.93 -13.29
N PHE A 114 1.87 -4.31 -12.58
CA PHE A 114 2.26 -2.92 -12.73
C PHE A 114 3.52 -2.84 -13.59
N LYS A 115 3.47 -2.07 -14.69
CA LYS A 115 4.60 -1.82 -15.58
C LYS A 115 5.09 -0.40 -15.38
N GLN A 116 6.21 -0.23 -14.68
CA GLN A 116 6.81 1.09 -14.52
C GLN A 116 7.31 1.63 -15.86
N ILE A 117 6.98 2.90 -16.13
CA ILE A 117 7.37 3.62 -17.36
C ILE A 117 7.98 4.98 -17.03
N ASN A 118 8.70 5.57 -18.00
CA ASN A 118 9.37 6.87 -17.85
C ASN A 118 8.60 8.03 -18.49
N ASP A 119 7.50 7.77 -19.19
CA ASP A 119 6.67 8.77 -19.85
C ASP A 119 5.37 8.97 -19.08
N LYS A 120 5.29 10.08 -18.32
CA LYS A 120 4.12 10.42 -17.50
C LYS A 120 2.84 10.50 -18.33
N SER A 121 2.93 10.99 -19.57
CA SER A 121 1.74 11.18 -20.42
C SER A 121 1.08 9.88 -20.87
N LYS A 122 1.76 8.75 -20.69
CA LYS A 122 1.28 7.41 -21.05
C LYS A 122 0.96 6.55 -19.83
N ALA A 123 1.04 7.12 -18.64
CA ALA A 123 0.80 6.38 -17.41
C ALA A 123 -0.70 6.24 -17.13
N ASP A 124 -1.13 5.03 -16.86
CA ASP A 124 -2.45 4.74 -16.32
C ASP A 124 -2.53 5.17 -14.84
N ILE A 125 -1.44 5.00 -14.10
CA ILE A 125 -1.31 5.41 -12.69
C ILE A 125 -0.13 6.36 -12.54
N THR A 126 -0.35 7.47 -11.81
CA THR A 126 0.72 8.38 -11.39
C THR A 126 0.88 8.30 -9.87
N ILE A 127 2.11 8.10 -9.37
CA ILE A 127 2.41 8.12 -7.93
C ILE A 127 3.16 9.40 -7.59
N THR A 128 2.60 10.22 -6.70
CA THR A 128 3.15 11.52 -6.29
C THR A 128 3.29 11.63 -4.76
N ALA A 129 3.96 12.67 -4.29
CA ALA A 129 3.98 13.02 -2.87
C ALA A 129 3.12 14.26 -2.63
N ILE A 130 2.43 14.29 -1.50
CA ILE A 130 1.77 15.47 -0.94
C ILE A 130 2.37 15.80 0.43
N ASN A 131 2.15 17.03 0.91
CA ASN A 131 2.58 17.52 2.22
C ASN A 131 1.39 18.16 2.93
N GLU A 132 0.41 17.35 3.32
CA GLU A 132 -0.80 17.83 3.96
C GLU A 132 -0.89 17.38 5.42
N ASN A 133 -1.34 18.29 6.30
CA ASN A 133 -1.44 18.03 7.74
C ASN A 133 -2.90 18.01 8.22
N ASN A 134 -3.86 18.24 7.35
CA ASN A 134 -5.24 18.54 7.72
C ASN A 134 -6.22 17.38 7.55
N ASP A 135 -5.91 16.47 6.62
CA ASP A 135 -6.81 15.36 6.26
C ASP A 135 -6.52 14.08 7.04
N ASN A 136 -5.41 14.10 7.79
CA ASN A 136 -4.97 12.95 8.53
C ASN A 136 -4.72 11.69 7.68
N ALA A 137 -4.52 11.71 6.40
CA ALA A 137 -4.27 10.55 5.54
C ALA A 137 -2.77 10.37 5.28
N ALA A 138 -2.26 9.18 5.51
CA ALA A 138 -0.89 8.80 5.17
C ALA A 138 -0.71 8.57 3.67
N GLY A 139 -1.79 8.23 2.98
CA GLY A 139 -1.89 8.12 1.54
C GLY A 139 -3.30 8.41 1.06
N LEU A 140 -3.45 8.64 -0.24
CA LEU A 140 -4.73 8.88 -0.89
C LEU A 140 -4.68 8.38 -2.32
N THR A 141 -5.73 7.67 -2.74
CA THR A 141 -5.90 7.24 -4.12
C THR A 141 -7.19 7.78 -4.71
N ASN A 142 -7.07 8.49 -5.83
CA ASN A 142 -8.20 8.98 -6.60
C ASN A 142 -8.26 8.27 -7.95
N SER A 143 -9.38 7.62 -8.26
CA SER A 143 -9.57 6.91 -9.52
C SER A 143 -10.66 7.57 -10.37
N THR A 144 -10.39 7.72 -11.66
CA THR A 144 -11.35 8.15 -12.66
C THR A 144 -11.92 6.93 -13.37
N THR A 145 -13.24 6.87 -13.52
CA THR A 145 -13.93 5.77 -14.20
C THR A 145 -14.69 6.25 -15.42
N ASN A 146 -14.79 5.39 -16.41
CA ASN A 146 -15.70 5.59 -17.53
C ASN A 146 -17.12 5.21 -17.12
N ALA A 147 -18.05 6.16 -17.15
CA ALA A 147 -19.42 5.96 -16.69
C ALA A 147 -20.20 4.89 -17.49
N MET A 148 -19.85 4.66 -18.75
CA MET A 148 -20.55 3.67 -19.60
C MET A 148 -20.06 2.25 -19.37
N THR A 149 -18.76 2.07 -19.07
CA THR A 149 -18.16 0.74 -18.96
C THR A 149 -17.86 0.33 -17.53
N GLY A 150 -17.86 1.27 -16.58
CA GLY A 150 -17.45 1.05 -15.19
C GLY A 150 -15.94 0.77 -15.01
N TYR A 151 -15.15 0.85 -16.09
CA TYR A 151 -13.72 0.64 -16.01
C TYR A 151 -12.99 1.88 -15.48
N ILE A 152 -11.95 1.65 -14.67
CA ILE A 152 -10.98 2.69 -14.31
C ILE A 152 -10.21 3.07 -15.58
N THR A 153 -10.00 4.37 -15.76
CA THR A 153 -9.28 4.95 -16.91
C THR A 153 -8.01 5.68 -16.48
N HIS A 154 -7.95 6.13 -15.23
CA HIS A 154 -6.77 6.75 -14.62
C HIS A 154 -6.86 6.66 -13.10
N ALA A 155 -5.69 6.60 -12.43
CA ALA A 155 -5.61 6.72 -10.98
C ALA A 155 -4.40 7.56 -10.56
N ASP A 156 -4.63 8.45 -9.57
CA ASP A 156 -3.60 9.21 -8.88
C ASP A 156 -3.38 8.62 -7.49
N VAL A 157 -2.18 8.13 -7.22
CA VAL A 157 -1.74 7.64 -5.91
C VAL A 157 -0.87 8.71 -5.27
N GLN A 158 -1.22 9.14 -4.06
CA GLN A 158 -0.52 10.18 -3.33
C GLN A 158 0.01 9.64 -2.00
N LEU A 159 1.30 9.83 -1.74
CA LEU A 159 1.94 9.48 -0.48
C LEU A 159 2.19 10.75 0.34
N ASN A 160 1.66 10.82 1.55
CA ASN A 160 1.75 12.03 2.37
C ASN A 160 3.06 12.08 3.16
N ALA A 161 4.02 12.85 2.65
CA ALA A 161 5.34 13.00 3.25
C ALA A 161 5.29 13.62 4.66
N SER A 162 4.28 14.47 4.97
CA SER A 162 4.10 15.05 6.29
C SER A 162 3.85 14.03 7.39
N TYR A 163 3.27 12.87 7.04
CA TYR A 163 3.05 11.75 7.96
C TYR A 163 4.14 10.69 7.82
N LEU A 164 4.39 10.24 6.60
CA LEU A 164 5.25 9.08 6.34
C LEU A 164 6.72 9.32 6.65
N LEU A 165 7.20 10.57 6.53
CA LEU A 165 8.59 10.93 6.78
C LEU A 165 8.82 11.60 8.13
N ASN A 166 7.77 11.91 8.88
CA ASN A 166 7.88 12.59 10.17
C ASN A 166 8.03 11.55 11.29
N PRO A 167 9.17 11.53 12.01
CA PRO A 167 9.43 10.57 13.09
C PRO A 167 8.39 10.60 14.21
N SER A 168 7.69 11.73 14.42
CA SER A 168 6.62 11.86 15.42
C SER A 168 5.47 10.87 15.22
N TYR A 169 5.23 10.43 13.99
CA TYR A 169 4.18 9.47 13.66
C TYR A 169 4.65 8.01 13.73
N GLY A 170 5.96 7.77 13.88
CA GLY A 170 6.51 6.43 14.09
C GLY A 170 6.32 5.47 12.92
N TYR A 171 6.25 5.98 11.67
CA TYR A 171 6.25 5.13 10.50
C TYR A 171 7.63 4.51 10.31
N SER A 172 7.74 3.19 10.46
CA SER A 172 8.90 2.44 9.98
C SER A 172 8.91 2.40 8.46
N GLN A 173 10.05 2.10 7.86
CA GLN A 173 10.13 1.95 6.40
C GLN A 173 9.14 0.88 5.88
N GLN A 174 8.95 -0.21 6.64
CA GLN A 174 7.97 -1.23 6.26
C GLN A 174 6.54 -0.67 6.25
N ARG A 175 6.18 0.19 7.22
CA ARG A 175 4.86 0.82 7.22
C ARG A 175 4.68 1.82 6.07
N VAL A 176 5.76 2.50 5.64
CA VAL A 176 5.72 3.35 4.42
C VAL A 176 5.46 2.49 3.18
N ILE A 177 6.11 1.32 3.08
CA ILE A 177 5.86 0.35 1.99
C ILE A 177 4.41 -0.15 2.04
N ASN A 178 3.93 -0.56 3.22
CA ASN A 178 2.57 -1.05 3.39
C ASN A 178 1.52 0.01 3.01
N THR A 179 1.80 1.30 3.30
CA THR A 179 0.95 2.41 2.84
C THR A 179 0.91 2.47 1.31
N ALA A 180 2.07 2.39 0.64
CA ALA A 180 2.12 2.37 -0.81
C ALA A 180 1.41 1.12 -1.41
N GLU A 181 1.52 -0.05 -0.77
CA GLU A 181 0.79 -1.27 -1.16
C GLU A 181 -0.73 -1.09 -1.03
N HIS A 182 -1.18 -0.44 0.06
CA HIS A 182 -2.58 -0.12 0.33
C HIS A 182 -3.15 0.80 -0.76
N GLU A 183 -2.46 1.91 -1.04
CA GLU A 183 -2.89 2.85 -2.07
C GLU A 183 -2.92 2.22 -3.47
N LEU A 184 -1.95 1.40 -3.80
CA LEU A 184 -1.97 0.62 -5.03
C LEU A 184 -3.12 -0.39 -5.06
N GLY A 185 -3.50 -0.96 -3.92
CA GLY A 185 -4.69 -1.80 -3.78
C GLY A 185 -5.96 -1.05 -4.19
N HIS A 186 -6.13 0.19 -3.73
CA HIS A 186 -7.21 1.06 -4.18
C HIS A 186 -7.13 1.38 -5.68
N ALA A 187 -5.95 1.70 -6.17
CA ALA A 187 -5.73 2.00 -7.59
C ALA A 187 -6.11 0.84 -8.52
N ILE A 188 -6.12 -0.39 -8.04
CA ILE A 188 -6.58 -1.57 -8.80
C ILE A 188 -8.00 -2.02 -8.45
N GLY A 189 -8.73 -1.24 -7.64
CA GLY A 189 -10.15 -1.44 -7.38
C GLY A 189 -10.51 -2.14 -6.06
N LEU A 190 -9.54 -2.45 -5.19
CA LEU A 190 -9.81 -3.00 -3.87
C LEU A 190 -10.41 -1.95 -2.94
N GLN A 191 -11.30 -2.40 -2.07
CA GLN A 191 -11.95 -1.61 -1.02
C GLN A 191 -11.35 -1.93 0.34
N HIS A 192 -11.59 -1.05 1.33
CA HIS A 192 -11.23 -1.32 2.71
C HIS A 192 -11.80 -2.65 3.20
N ASN A 193 -11.06 -3.30 4.08
CA ASN A 193 -11.38 -4.57 4.71
C ASN A 193 -10.97 -4.51 6.18
N ASN A 194 -11.82 -4.97 7.09
CA ASN A 194 -11.56 -4.98 8.53
C ASN A 194 -10.80 -6.23 9.02
N GLU A 195 -10.57 -7.20 8.13
CA GLU A 195 -9.76 -8.38 8.42
C GLU A 195 -8.26 -8.08 8.31
N PRO A 196 -7.35 -8.96 8.77
CA PRO A 196 -5.92 -8.84 8.47
C PRO A 196 -5.68 -8.77 6.96
N SER A 197 -5.36 -7.59 6.46
CA SER A 197 -5.33 -7.26 5.04
C SER A 197 -4.48 -6.01 4.82
N VAL A 198 -3.82 -5.90 3.68
CA VAL A 198 -3.20 -4.64 3.26
C VAL A 198 -4.26 -3.53 3.14
N MET A 199 -5.51 -3.90 2.87
CA MET A 199 -6.65 -2.97 2.74
C MET A 199 -7.32 -2.61 4.08
N GLN A 200 -6.69 -2.90 5.22
CA GLN A 200 -7.19 -2.43 6.51
C GLN A 200 -7.15 -0.89 6.56
N PRO A 201 -8.26 -0.22 6.97
CA PRO A 201 -8.42 1.23 6.80
C PRO A 201 -7.47 2.10 7.64
N ALA A 202 -6.74 1.52 8.59
CA ALA A 202 -5.89 2.29 9.48
C ALA A 202 -4.58 1.58 9.80
N GLY A 203 -3.50 2.36 9.95
CA GLY A 203 -2.25 1.94 10.57
C GLY A 203 -1.20 1.36 9.64
N SER A 204 -1.55 0.95 8.44
CA SER A 204 -0.61 0.32 7.47
C SER A 204 0.25 -0.78 8.10
N PHE A 205 -0.36 -1.59 9.00
CA PHE A 205 0.36 -2.62 9.77
C PHE A 205 0.57 -3.91 8.98
N TYR A 206 -0.28 -4.15 7.98
CA TYR A 206 -0.24 -5.36 7.18
C TYR A 206 0.31 -5.08 5.79
N THR A 207 1.14 -5.99 5.30
CA THR A 207 1.49 -6.11 3.88
C THR A 207 0.42 -6.94 3.17
N ILE A 208 0.55 -7.11 1.86
CA ILE A 208 -0.35 -7.90 1.02
C ILE A 208 -0.54 -9.31 1.59
N GLN A 209 -1.79 -9.70 1.87
CA GLN A 209 -2.17 -11.00 2.40
C GLN A 209 -2.74 -11.91 1.30
N PRO A 210 -2.78 -13.24 1.50
CA PRO A 210 -3.39 -14.17 0.55
C PRO A 210 -4.85 -13.85 0.22
N ALA A 211 -5.60 -13.26 1.19
CA ALA A 211 -6.97 -12.82 0.99
C ALA A 211 -7.05 -11.66 -0.01
N ASP A 212 -6.11 -10.71 0.04
CA ASP A 212 -6.04 -9.58 -0.90
C ASP A 212 -5.76 -10.07 -2.32
N VAL A 213 -4.82 -11.02 -2.46
CA VAL A 213 -4.50 -11.66 -3.75
C VAL A 213 -5.72 -12.35 -4.34
N THR A 214 -6.49 -13.06 -3.51
CA THR A 214 -7.73 -13.73 -3.92
C THR A 214 -8.79 -12.72 -4.34
N ALA A 215 -8.92 -11.60 -3.60
CA ALA A 215 -9.85 -10.53 -3.92
C ALA A 215 -9.54 -9.88 -5.28
N VAL A 216 -8.25 -9.61 -5.57
CA VAL A 216 -7.82 -9.09 -6.88
C VAL A 216 -8.15 -10.07 -7.99
N LYS A 217 -7.78 -11.35 -7.86
CA LYS A 217 -8.10 -12.37 -8.87
C LYS A 217 -9.60 -12.42 -9.15
N LYS A 218 -10.42 -12.50 -8.11
CA LYS A 218 -11.88 -12.51 -8.24
C LYS A 218 -12.42 -11.24 -8.91
N LEU A 219 -11.87 -10.06 -8.59
CA LEU A 219 -12.26 -8.79 -9.18
C LEU A 219 -12.02 -8.79 -10.70
N TYR A 220 -10.89 -9.35 -11.16
CA TYR A 220 -10.53 -9.36 -12.58
C TYR A 220 -11.10 -10.53 -13.38
N GLU A 221 -11.72 -11.51 -12.73
CA GLU A 221 -12.52 -12.57 -13.36
C GLU A 221 -13.96 -12.12 -13.70
N GLN A 222 -14.47 -11.06 -13.03
CA GLN A 222 -15.84 -10.57 -13.19
C GLN A 222 -15.90 -9.45 -14.24
N THR A 223 -17.06 -9.26 -14.89
CA THR A 223 -17.35 -8.04 -15.65
C THR A 223 -17.65 -6.90 -14.66
N PRO A 224 -17.21 -5.63 -14.93
CA PRO A 224 -17.53 -4.50 -14.07
C PRO A 224 -19.05 -4.33 -13.95
N GLN A 225 -19.51 -4.06 -12.74
CA GLN A 225 -20.91 -3.69 -12.53
C GLN A 225 -21.08 -2.22 -12.92
N THR A 226 -21.77 -1.97 -14.02
CA THR A 226 -22.29 -0.63 -14.34
C THR A 226 -23.34 -0.29 -13.28
N GLY A 227 -23.25 0.90 -12.70
CA GLY A 227 -24.02 1.31 -11.52
C GLY A 227 -25.51 1.55 -11.75
N ASP A 228 -26.25 0.52 -12.19
CA ASP A 228 -27.73 0.54 -12.27
C ASP A 228 -28.29 -0.87 -12.12
N GLN A 229 -28.04 -1.52 -10.99
CA GLN A 229 -28.81 -2.73 -10.62
C GLN A 229 -28.89 -2.84 -9.09
N ASN A 230 -29.54 -1.88 -8.42
CA ASN A 230 -30.05 -2.14 -7.09
C ASN A 230 -31.53 -1.75 -7.01
N SER A 231 -32.39 -2.58 -7.59
CA SER A 231 -33.80 -2.65 -7.24
C SER A 231 -34.38 -3.98 -7.75
N GLY A 232 -34.55 -4.93 -6.85
CA GLY A 232 -35.54 -6.00 -7.04
C GLY A 232 -34.99 -7.36 -7.43
N ASN A 233 -34.63 -8.16 -6.46
CA ASN A 233 -35.14 -9.52 -6.40
C ASN A 233 -34.85 -10.22 -5.04
N GLU A 234 -35.54 -9.77 -4.00
CA GLU A 234 -35.90 -10.67 -2.89
C GLU A 234 -37.39 -10.91 -2.97
N ASN A 235 -37.80 -11.90 -3.71
CA ASN A 235 -39.06 -12.67 -3.47
C ASN A 235 -39.34 -13.62 -4.64
N SER A 236 -38.70 -14.76 -4.70
CA SER A 236 -39.21 -15.89 -5.52
C SER A 236 -38.60 -17.22 -5.10
N SER A 237 -38.61 -17.57 -3.82
CA SER A 237 -38.32 -18.94 -3.39
C SER A 237 -39.24 -19.51 -2.32
N ASN A 238 -40.46 -18.97 -2.15
CA ASN A 238 -41.38 -19.50 -1.13
C ASN A 238 -42.83 -19.78 -1.63
N GLN A 239 -43.03 -20.07 -2.93
CA GLN A 239 -44.36 -20.46 -3.42
C GLN A 239 -44.45 -21.84 -4.12
N GLN A 240 -43.42 -22.71 -3.99
CA GLN A 240 -43.52 -24.04 -4.62
C GLN A 240 -43.71 -25.19 -3.63
N SER A 241 -43.86 -24.93 -2.33
CA SER A 241 -44.08 -25.99 -1.32
C SER A 241 -45.53 -26.17 -0.90
N VAL A 242 -46.47 -25.35 -1.34
CA VAL A 242 -47.89 -25.41 -0.92
C VAL A 242 -48.83 -26.05 -1.98
N ARG A 243 -48.33 -26.30 -3.19
CA ARG A 243 -49.21 -26.84 -4.27
C ARG A 243 -49.27 -28.37 -4.36
N ASN A 244 -48.42 -29.12 -3.65
CA ASN A 244 -48.40 -30.59 -3.71
C ASN A 244 -49.09 -31.32 -2.53
N LYS A 245 -49.85 -30.57 -1.67
CA LYS A 245 -50.58 -31.18 -0.54
C LYS A 245 -52.09 -31.19 -0.70
N LYS A 246 -52.64 -30.90 -1.89
CA LYS A 246 -54.09 -30.83 -2.12
C LYS A 246 -54.64 -31.79 -3.19
N LEU A 247 -53.91 -32.86 -3.53
CA LEU A 247 -54.34 -33.83 -4.57
C LEU A 247 -54.27 -35.30 -4.10
N SER A 248 -54.36 -35.58 -2.78
CA SER A 248 -54.42 -36.98 -2.32
C SER A 248 -55.53 -37.27 -1.28
N THR A 249 -56.64 -36.55 -1.30
CA THR A 249 -57.83 -36.90 -0.48
C THR A 249 -59.11 -36.68 -1.27
N SER A 250 -59.31 -37.47 -2.34
CA SER A 250 -60.65 -37.68 -2.89
C SER A 250 -60.62 -38.95 -3.76
N ALA A 251 -60.61 -40.12 -3.11
CA ALA A 251 -61.04 -41.39 -3.67
C ALA A 251 -61.20 -42.41 -2.53
N LYS A 252 -62.34 -42.39 -1.86
CA LYS A 252 -63.17 -43.53 -1.42
C LYS A 252 -64.44 -42.99 -0.82
#